data_de58de684c70496502231afd450df3a7
#
_entry.id   de58de684c70496502231afd450df3a7
#
_cell.length_a   1.000
_cell.length_b   1.000
_cell.length_c   1.000
_cell.angle_alpha   90.00
_cell.angle_beta   90.00
_cell.angle_gamma   90.00
#
_symmetry.space_group_name_H-M   'P 1'
#
loop_
_entity.id
_entity.type
_entity.pdbx_description
1 polymer ?
#
loop_
_entity_poly.entity_id
_entity_poly.type
_entity_poly.pdbx_seq_one_letter_code
_entity_poly.pdbx_strand_id
1 'polypeptide(L)'
;MLKKILLYLPCAFALAQCGAPQPTTPSMEFKQIPVTYPFSKRDTAVADAYFGTTVKDPYRWLEDDQSAETKDWVQKQNIVTNGYLGQIPYRAKIGKRLAEIWNFEKYGTPFKKSDRYYFFKNDGLQNQSVLYMQENLNSQPLSVLDPNLFSKDGTASLQEFGFSKDGRYLAYGISEGGSDWRTIKVKDMATTETLPDEVKY
;
A
#
# COMPACT_ATOMS: atom_id res chain seq x y z
N MET A 1 -78.71 43.09 28.14
CA MET A 1 -77.91 42.05 27.50
C MET A 1 -76.60 42.71 27.05
N LEU A 2 -75.54 42.60 27.82
CA LEU A 2 -74.28 43.21 27.55
C LEU A 2 -73.36 42.16 26.92
N LYS A 3 -72.99 42.30 25.63
CA LYS A 3 -72.00 41.49 24.95
C LYS A 3 -70.56 41.98 25.28
N LYS A 4 -69.80 41.15 26.00
CA LYS A 4 -68.43 41.40 26.25
C LYS A 4 -67.63 41.00 24.99
N ILE A 5 -66.94 41.98 24.39
CA ILE A 5 -66.01 41.76 23.30
C ILE A 5 -64.64 41.53 23.96
N LEU A 6 -64.11 40.31 23.77
CA LEU A 6 -62.76 39.93 24.23
C LEU A 6 -61.74 40.27 23.13
N LEU A 7 -60.89 41.26 23.38
CA LEU A 7 -59.80 41.64 22.47
C LEU A 7 -58.62 40.68 22.69
N TYR A 8 -58.31 39.83 21.71
CA TYR A 8 -57.11 39.06 21.67
C TYR A 8 -55.95 39.93 21.11
N LEU A 9 -54.97 40.19 21.92
CA LEU A 9 -53.72 40.84 21.52
C LEU A 9 -52.73 39.74 21.11
N PRO A 10 -52.21 39.66 19.86
CA PRO A 10 -51.19 38.71 19.51
C PRO A 10 -49.83 39.23 20.01
N CYS A 11 -49.24 38.50 20.96
CA CYS A 11 -47.89 38.72 21.42
C CYS A 11 -46.93 38.14 20.37
N ALA A 12 -46.37 39.03 19.53
CA ALA A 12 -45.32 38.65 18.58
C ALA A 12 -43.97 38.48 19.34
N PHE A 13 -43.59 37.22 19.60
CA PHE A 13 -42.25 36.89 20.09
C PHE A 13 -41.26 37.01 18.92
N ALA A 14 -40.51 38.09 18.88
CA ALA A 14 -39.35 38.23 18.00
C ALA A 14 -38.20 37.39 18.54
N LEU A 15 -38.02 36.19 17.99
CA LEU A 15 -36.81 35.37 18.20
C LEU A 15 -35.62 36.06 17.48
N ALA A 16 -34.86 36.83 18.22
CA ALA A 16 -33.55 37.29 17.76
C ALA A 16 -32.61 36.08 17.68
N GLN A 17 -32.46 35.50 16.49
CA GLN A 17 -31.41 34.53 16.22
C GLN A 17 -30.06 35.30 16.24
N CYS A 18 -29.33 35.18 17.33
CA CYS A 18 -27.89 35.48 17.35
C CYS A 18 -27.20 34.40 16.50
N GLY A 19 -27.10 34.66 15.20
CA GLY A 19 -26.24 33.88 14.32
C GLY A 19 -24.79 34.16 14.71
N ALA A 20 -24.17 33.23 15.45
CA ALA A 20 -22.72 33.25 15.58
C ALA A 20 -22.10 33.19 14.16
N PRO A 21 -21.10 34.02 13.85
CA PRO A 21 -20.44 33.96 12.56
C PRO A 21 -19.87 32.54 12.39
N GLN A 22 -20.37 31.84 11.40
CA GLN A 22 -19.80 30.54 11.02
C GLN A 22 -18.33 30.79 10.62
N PRO A 23 -17.38 30.00 11.14
CA PRO A 23 -16.01 30.11 10.69
C PRO A 23 -15.99 29.84 9.20
N THR A 24 -15.72 30.85 8.38
CA THR A 24 -15.50 30.69 6.95
C THR A 24 -14.20 29.90 6.79
N THR A 25 -14.34 28.60 6.59
CA THR A 25 -13.22 27.76 6.16
C THR A 25 -12.75 28.39 4.84
N PRO A 26 -11.50 28.85 4.72
CA PRO A 26 -11.02 29.38 3.45
C PRO A 26 -11.18 28.27 2.42
N SER A 27 -12.00 28.50 1.40
CA SER A 27 -12.08 27.62 0.25
C SER A 27 -10.70 27.60 -0.39
N MET A 28 -9.94 26.52 -0.21
CA MET A 28 -8.72 26.35 -0.96
C MET A 28 -9.12 26.17 -2.43
N GLU A 29 -8.95 27.22 -3.21
CA GLU A 29 -9.13 27.16 -4.64
C GLU A 29 -8.00 26.31 -5.21
N PHE A 30 -8.30 25.05 -5.56
CA PHE A 30 -7.35 24.16 -6.19
C PHE A 30 -7.17 24.56 -7.64
N LYS A 31 -6.05 25.24 -7.90
CA LYS A 31 -5.66 25.48 -9.29
C LYS A 31 -5.34 24.15 -9.96
N GLN A 32 -6.06 23.81 -11.01
CA GLN A 32 -5.80 22.61 -11.79
C GLN A 32 -4.38 22.63 -12.36
N ILE A 33 -3.59 21.61 -12.07
CA ILE A 33 -2.25 21.43 -12.64
C ILE A 33 -2.44 20.78 -14.01
N PRO A 34 -2.03 21.43 -15.13
CA PRO A 34 -2.16 20.84 -16.45
C PRO A 34 -1.26 19.61 -16.59
N VAL A 35 -1.78 18.57 -17.22
CA VAL A 35 -1.07 17.30 -17.46
C VAL A 35 -1.10 16.98 -18.94
N THR A 36 0.07 16.69 -19.51
CA THR A 36 0.21 16.16 -20.86
C THR A 36 0.74 14.73 -20.76
N TYR A 37 -0.05 13.77 -21.22
CA TYR A 37 0.36 12.37 -21.20
C TYR A 37 1.26 12.05 -22.39
N PRO A 38 2.28 11.18 -22.21
CA PRO A 38 3.10 10.70 -23.32
C PRO A 38 2.27 9.82 -24.24
N PHE A 39 2.70 9.76 -25.50
CA PHE A 39 2.07 8.90 -26.50
C PHE A 39 2.15 7.42 -26.05
N SER A 40 1.02 6.72 -26.18
CA SER A 40 0.93 5.27 -25.99
C SER A 40 0.65 4.60 -27.33
N LYS A 41 1.53 3.69 -27.74
CA LYS A 41 1.37 2.90 -28.95
C LYS A 41 0.07 2.09 -28.92
N ARG A 42 -0.67 2.12 -30.01
CA ARG A 42 -1.87 1.28 -30.22
C ARG A 42 -1.62 0.31 -31.37
N ASP A 43 -1.57 -0.97 -31.08
CA ASP A 43 -1.54 -2.01 -32.10
C ASP A 43 -2.97 -2.46 -32.41
N THR A 44 -3.52 -1.97 -33.52
CA THR A 44 -4.91 -2.26 -33.91
C THR A 44 -5.08 -3.61 -34.60
N ALA A 45 -3.99 -4.33 -34.85
CA ALA A 45 -4.02 -5.67 -35.47
C ALA A 45 -4.25 -6.77 -34.43
N VAL A 46 -3.95 -6.50 -33.16
CA VAL A 46 -4.12 -7.48 -32.08
C VAL A 46 -5.57 -7.61 -31.70
N ALA A 47 -6.09 -8.83 -31.80
CA ALA A 47 -7.47 -9.16 -31.42
C ALA A 47 -7.60 -10.67 -31.14
N ASP A 48 -8.54 -11.03 -30.27
CA ASP A 48 -8.92 -12.41 -29.98
C ASP A 48 -10.39 -12.68 -30.37
N ALA A 49 -10.70 -13.92 -30.65
CA ALA A 49 -12.07 -14.34 -30.91
C ALA A 49 -12.60 -15.15 -29.72
N TYR A 50 -13.66 -14.66 -29.09
CA TYR A 50 -14.37 -15.34 -27.99
C TYR A 50 -15.81 -15.59 -28.41
N PHE A 51 -16.21 -16.84 -28.47
CA PHE A 51 -17.59 -17.26 -28.79
C PHE A 51 -18.17 -16.57 -30.04
N GLY A 52 -17.34 -16.43 -31.08
CA GLY A 52 -17.74 -15.76 -32.33
C GLY A 52 -17.68 -14.22 -32.33
N THR A 53 -17.26 -13.61 -31.23
CA THR A 53 -17.06 -12.15 -31.11
C THR A 53 -15.59 -11.82 -31.14
N THR A 54 -15.18 -10.86 -31.99
CA THR A 54 -13.81 -10.37 -32.04
C THR A 54 -13.63 -9.23 -31.02
N VAL A 55 -12.70 -9.43 -30.10
CA VAL A 55 -12.31 -8.43 -29.08
C VAL A 55 -10.93 -7.90 -29.41
N LYS A 56 -10.82 -6.59 -29.65
CA LYS A 56 -9.54 -5.93 -29.93
C LYS A 56 -8.80 -5.62 -28.65
N ASP A 57 -7.48 -5.85 -28.67
CA ASP A 57 -6.59 -5.56 -27.55
C ASP A 57 -5.35 -4.78 -28.02
N PRO A 58 -5.49 -3.49 -28.29
CA PRO A 58 -4.42 -2.68 -28.86
C PRO A 58 -3.25 -2.39 -27.91
N TYR A 59 -3.37 -2.80 -26.65
CA TYR A 59 -2.36 -2.56 -25.62
C TYR A 59 -1.77 -3.85 -25.06
N ARG A 60 -1.98 -5.00 -25.71
CA ARG A 60 -1.43 -6.30 -25.27
C ARG A 60 0.08 -6.29 -25.05
N TRP A 61 0.81 -5.47 -25.77
CA TRP A 61 2.24 -5.33 -25.58
C TRP A 61 2.65 -4.88 -24.17
N LEU A 62 1.73 -4.28 -23.38
CA LEU A 62 1.95 -3.92 -21.96
C LEU A 62 1.93 -5.13 -21.02
N GLU A 63 1.43 -6.29 -21.43
CA GLU A 63 1.43 -7.52 -20.63
C GLU A 63 2.83 -8.07 -20.40
N ASP A 64 3.78 -7.79 -21.31
CA ASP A 64 5.19 -8.12 -21.10
C ASP A 64 5.87 -7.00 -20.29
N ASP A 65 5.83 -7.12 -18.97
CA ASP A 65 6.44 -6.18 -18.01
C ASP A 65 7.98 -6.17 -18.07
N GLN A 66 8.59 -7.20 -18.65
CA GLN A 66 10.04 -7.32 -18.81
C GLN A 66 10.55 -6.69 -20.11
N SER A 67 9.68 -6.42 -21.07
CA SER A 67 10.08 -5.81 -22.35
C SER A 67 10.66 -4.41 -22.16
N ALA A 68 11.62 -4.03 -22.99
CA ALA A 68 12.20 -2.69 -22.99
C ALA A 68 11.16 -1.62 -23.34
N GLU A 69 10.19 -1.96 -24.20
CA GLU A 69 9.12 -1.05 -24.64
C GLU A 69 8.17 -0.71 -23.47
N THR A 70 7.76 -1.71 -22.70
CA THR A 70 6.91 -1.49 -21.51
C THR A 70 7.64 -0.71 -20.42
N LYS A 71 8.91 -1.04 -20.16
CA LYS A 71 9.74 -0.31 -19.19
C LYS A 71 9.92 1.17 -19.57
N ASP A 72 10.17 1.47 -20.84
CA ASP A 72 10.26 2.85 -21.33
C ASP A 72 8.92 3.60 -21.18
N TRP A 73 7.81 2.95 -21.51
CA TRP A 73 6.48 3.53 -21.35
C TRP A 73 6.19 3.85 -19.86
N VAL A 74 6.44 2.91 -18.95
CA VAL A 74 6.28 3.11 -17.50
C VAL A 74 7.14 4.27 -17.01
N GLN A 75 8.41 4.36 -17.46
CA GLN A 75 9.30 5.47 -17.10
C GLN A 75 8.74 6.82 -17.54
N LYS A 76 8.23 6.92 -18.77
CA LYS A 76 7.61 8.14 -19.29
C LYS A 76 6.36 8.54 -18.51
N GLN A 77 5.50 7.58 -18.15
CA GLN A 77 4.32 7.83 -17.31
C GLN A 77 4.72 8.31 -15.91
N ASN A 78 5.75 7.71 -15.31
CA ASN A 78 6.26 8.10 -13.99
C ASN A 78 6.86 9.52 -13.98
N ILE A 79 7.50 9.96 -15.08
CA ILE A 79 7.96 11.36 -15.22
C ILE A 79 6.78 12.33 -15.08
N VAL A 80 5.66 12.05 -15.75
CA VAL A 80 4.45 12.89 -15.67
C VAL A 80 3.88 12.87 -14.26
N THR A 81 3.73 11.69 -13.67
CA THR A 81 3.20 11.51 -12.30
C THR A 81 4.05 12.27 -11.28
N ASN A 82 5.37 12.08 -11.31
CA ASN A 82 6.27 12.74 -10.38
C ASN A 82 6.32 14.26 -10.59
N GLY A 83 6.25 14.71 -11.84
CA GLY A 83 6.15 16.12 -12.18
C GLY A 83 4.87 16.77 -11.65
N TYR A 84 3.74 16.08 -11.73
CA TYR A 84 2.48 16.51 -11.14
C TYR A 84 2.55 16.56 -9.61
N LEU A 85 2.93 15.45 -8.98
CA LEU A 85 3.00 15.35 -7.52
C LEU A 85 4.01 16.31 -6.89
N GLY A 86 5.11 16.62 -7.61
CA GLY A 86 6.13 17.58 -7.17
C GLY A 86 5.62 19.02 -7.06
N GLN A 87 4.57 19.38 -7.78
CA GLN A 87 3.97 20.71 -7.75
C GLN A 87 2.99 20.92 -6.57
N ILE A 88 2.64 19.85 -5.84
CA ILE A 88 1.71 19.96 -4.70
C ILE A 88 2.44 20.55 -3.48
N PRO A 89 2.13 21.79 -3.07
CA PRO A 89 2.96 22.52 -2.11
C PRO A 89 2.95 21.93 -0.69
N TYR A 90 1.91 21.19 -0.32
CA TYR A 90 1.77 20.56 1.00
C TYR A 90 2.22 19.10 1.04
N ARG A 91 2.63 18.50 -0.10
CA ARG A 91 3.06 17.08 -0.18
C ARG A 91 4.17 16.74 0.81
N ALA A 92 5.21 17.58 0.87
CA ALA A 92 6.33 17.37 1.80
C ALA A 92 5.90 17.43 3.27
N LYS A 93 5.00 18.38 3.62
CA LYS A 93 4.46 18.53 4.98
C LYS A 93 3.64 17.29 5.39
N ILE A 94 2.81 16.77 4.48
CA ILE A 94 2.03 15.53 4.71
C ILE A 94 2.99 14.35 4.88
N GLY A 95 3.96 14.17 3.99
CA GLY A 95 4.94 13.10 4.06
C GLY A 95 5.72 13.10 5.38
N LYS A 96 6.19 14.28 5.81
CA LYS A 96 6.86 14.43 7.11
C LYS A 96 5.94 14.02 8.27
N ARG A 97 4.70 14.50 8.27
CA ARG A 97 3.74 14.15 9.34
C ARG A 97 3.40 12.66 9.36
N LEU A 98 3.23 12.04 8.21
CA LEU A 98 3.01 10.59 8.10
C LEU A 98 4.21 9.81 8.66
N ALA A 99 5.45 10.19 8.31
CA ALA A 99 6.64 9.57 8.85
C ALA A 99 6.71 9.70 10.39
N GLU A 100 6.40 10.87 10.94
CA GLU A 100 6.38 11.09 12.40
C GLU A 100 5.38 10.18 13.12
N ILE A 101 4.13 10.11 12.65
CA ILE A 101 3.08 9.33 13.30
C ILE A 101 3.22 7.83 13.07
N TRP A 102 3.93 7.41 12.00
CA TRP A 102 4.13 6.00 11.66
C TRP A 102 5.39 5.41 12.26
N ASN A 103 6.28 6.26 12.78
CA ASN A 103 7.56 5.86 13.35
C ASN A 103 7.40 5.38 14.80
N PHE A 104 6.84 4.18 14.96
CA PHE A 104 6.78 3.46 16.23
C PHE A 104 6.95 1.96 15.99
N GLU A 105 7.46 1.25 16.97
CA GLU A 105 7.63 -0.20 16.89
C GLU A 105 6.28 -0.91 16.75
N LYS A 106 6.19 -1.81 15.78
CA LYS A 106 4.99 -2.61 15.49
C LYS A 106 5.32 -4.09 15.63
N TYR A 107 4.50 -4.81 16.35
CA TYR A 107 4.64 -6.24 16.57
C TYR A 107 3.43 -6.98 15.99
N GLY A 108 3.71 -8.02 15.20
CA GLY A 108 2.69 -9.00 14.80
C GLY A 108 2.38 -9.95 15.95
N THR A 109 1.25 -10.66 15.86
CA THR A 109 0.88 -11.69 16.83
C THR A 109 1.94 -12.79 16.88
N PRO A 110 2.52 -13.09 18.04
CA PRO A 110 3.46 -14.19 18.18
C PRO A 110 2.79 -15.55 17.94
N PHE A 111 3.53 -16.45 17.34
CA PHE A 111 3.09 -17.83 17.14
C PHE A 111 4.20 -18.81 17.53
N LYS A 112 3.81 -20.03 17.90
CA LYS A 112 4.75 -21.08 18.30
C LYS A 112 4.89 -22.08 17.17
N LYS A 113 6.15 -22.47 16.86
CA LYS A 113 6.46 -23.59 15.98
C LYS A 113 7.54 -24.45 16.62
N SER A 114 7.26 -25.73 16.80
CA SER A 114 8.08 -26.63 17.64
C SER A 114 8.29 -26.01 19.03
N ASP A 115 9.50 -25.86 19.48
CA ASP A 115 9.83 -25.31 20.81
C ASP A 115 10.19 -23.82 20.79
N ARG A 116 10.00 -23.13 19.65
CA ARG A 116 10.39 -21.74 19.47
C ARG A 116 9.20 -20.84 19.20
N TYR A 117 9.32 -19.55 19.58
CA TYR A 117 8.36 -18.51 19.32
C TYR A 117 8.83 -17.64 18.16
N TYR A 118 7.90 -17.23 17.32
CA TYR A 118 8.15 -16.40 16.16
C TYR A 118 7.20 -15.22 16.14
N PHE A 119 7.66 -14.07 15.66
CA PHE A 119 6.83 -12.90 15.48
C PHE A 119 7.45 -11.97 14.44
N PHE A 120 6.59 -11.19 13.80
CA PHE A 120 7.05 -10.10 12.95
C PHE A 120 7.21 -8.83 13.77
N LYS A 121 8.30 -8.11 13.53
CA LYS A 121 8.55 -6.80 14.12
C LYS A 121 8.98 -5.82 13.03
N ASN A 122 8.47 -4.59 13.11
CA ASN A 122 8.94 -3.44 12.34
C ASN A 122 9.38 -2.37 13.34
N ASP A 123 10.53 -1.78 13.15
CA ASP A 123 11.11 -0.78 14.07
C ASP A 123 10.47 0.63 13.91
N GLY A 124 9.59 0.78 12.92
CA GLY A 124 8.86 2.03 12.64
C GLY A 124 8.78 2.34 11.18
N LEU A 125 9.88 2.64 10.52
CA LEU A 125 9.94 3.09 9.13
C LEU A 125 10.54 2.07 8.15
N GLN A 126 10.85 0.86 8.59
CA GLN A 126 11.23 -0.23 7.67
C GLN A 126 10.11 -0.48 6.65
N ASN A 127 10.46 -0.74 5.39
CA ASN A 127 9.49 -1.05 4.34
C ASN A 127 8.66 -2.28 4.68
N GLN A 128 9.31 -3.30 5.27
CA GLN A 128 8.67 -4.56 5.64
C GLN A 128 9.05 -4.98 7.06
N SER A 129 8.19 -5.74 7.71
CA SER A 129 8.46 -6.32 9.01
C SER A 129 9.46 -7.48 8.88
N VAL A 130 10.36 -7.59 9.84
CA VAL A 130 11.35 -8.65 9.94
C VAL A 130 10.77 -9.80 10.77
N LEU A 131 10.98 -11.04 10.36
CA LEU A 131 10.63 -12.23 11.14
C LEU A 131 11.71 -12.49 12.17
N TYR A 132 11.33 -12.50 13.43
CA TYR A 132 12.19 -12.83 14.57
C TYR A 132 11.80 -14.18 15.18
N MET A 133 12.76 -14.79 15.87
CA MET A 133 12.62 -16.01 16.63
C MET A 133 13.12 -15.80 18.06
N GLN A 134 12.46 -16.41 19.04
CA GLN A 134 12.91 -16.54 20.42
C GLN A 134 12.82 -18.00 20.86
N GLU A 135 13.82 -18.47 21.62
CA GLU A 135 13.80 -19.82 22.22
C GLU A 135 12.76 -19.92 23.32
N ASN A 136 12.60 -18.85 24.08
CA ASN A 136 11.56 -18.69 25.09
C ASN A 136 11.19 -17.22 25.21
N LEU A 137 10.12 -16.91 25.94
CA LEU A 137 9.57 -15.54 26.02
C LEU A 137 10.51 -14.51 26.67
N ASN A 138 11.58 -14.96 27.35
CA ASN A 138 12.55 -14.08 28.02
C ASN A 138 13.89 -14.01 27.26
N SER A 139 14.09 -14.81 26.20
CA SER A 139 15.32 -14.78 25.42
C SER A 139 15.33 -13.58 24.46
N GLN A 140 16.52 -13.13 24.08
CA GLN A 140 16.66 -12.07 23.09
C GLN A 140 16.17 -12.55 21.71
N PRO A 141 15.39 -11.73 21.00
CA PRO A 141 14.95 -12.04 19.64
C PRO A 141 16.12 -12.11 18.67
N LEU A 142 16.13 -13.15 17.83
CA LEU A 142 17.07 -13.31 16.73
C LEU A 142 16.35 -13.09 15.41
N SER A 143 16.91 -12.26 14.52
CA SER A 143 16.37 -12.09 13.17
C SER A 143 16.55 -13.37 12.37
N VAL A 144 15.46 -13.88 11.81
CA VAL A 144 15.40 -15.10 11.01
C VAL A 144 15.32 -14.79 9.52
N LEU A 145 14.44 -13.86 9.17
CA LEU A 145 14.20 -13.48 7.79
C LEU A 145 13.92 -11.97 7.73
N ASP A 146 14.78 -11.25 7.03
CA ASP A 146 14.61 -9.81 6.81
C ASP A 146 14.28 -9.54 5.35
N PRO A 147 12.99 -9.28 5.03
CA PRO A 147 12.56 -9.00 3.67
C PRO A 147 13.16 -7.69 3.11
N ASN A 148 13.62 -6.77 3.95
CA ASN A 148 14.24 -5.53 3.51
C ASN A 148 15.59 -5.77 2.81
N LEU A 149 16.16 -6.98 2.93
CA LEU A 149 17.41 -7.41 2.29
C LEU A 149 17.19 -8.13 0.96
N PHE A 150 15.95 -8.39 0.54
CA PHE A 150 15.68 -9.14 -0.70
C PHE A 150 16.06 -8.37 -1.96
N SER A 151 15.90 -7.05 -1.96
CA SER A 151 16.32 -6.19 -3.06
C SER A 151 16.91 -4.87 -2.56
N LYS A 152 17.80 -4.28 -3.36
CA LYS A 152 18.44 -3.00 -3.01
C LYS A 152 17.48 -1.80 -3.08
N ASP A 153 16.49 -1.87 -3.94
CA ASP A 153 15.51 -0.81 -4.18
C ASP A 153 14.24 -0.96 -3.33
N GLY A 154 14.14 -2.06 -2.53
CA GLY A 154 13.02 -2.32 -1.65
C GLY A 154 11.74 -2.75 -2.37
N THR A 155 11.83 -3.14 -3.65
CA THR A 155 10.67 -3.57 -4.45
C THR A 155 10.31 -5.04 -4.25
N ALA A 156 11.24 -5.88 -3.75
CA ALA A 156 10.96 -7.27 -3.44
C ALA A 156 10.28 -7.41 -2.08
N SER A 157 9.28 -8.27 -1.99
CA SER A 157 8.46 -8.46 -0.78
C SER A 157 8.29 -9.92 -0.41
N LEU A 158 8.21 -10.18 0.90
CA LEU A 158 7.80 -11.47 1.45
C LEU A 158 6.28 -11.62 1.23
N GLN A 159 5.89 -12.72 0.61
CA GLN A 159 4.50 -13.05 0.39
C GLN A 159 4.02 -14.10 1.41
N GLU A 160 4.10 -15.36 1.07
CA GLU A 160 3.78 -16.46 1.95
C GLU A 160 5.04 -17.05 2.61
N PHE A 161 4.84 -17.71 3.73
CA PHE A 161 5.87 -18.53 4.36
C PHE A 161 5.24 -19.69 5.12
N GLY A 162 6.02 -20.74 5.30
CA GLY A 162 5.57 -21.92 6.03
C GLY A 162 6.74 -22.71 6.60
N PHE A 163 6.55 -23.26 7.79
CA PHE A 163 7.55 -24.14 8.41
C PHE A 163 7.23 -25.60 8.12
N SER A 164 8.27 -26.41 7.99
CA SER A 164 8.14 -27.87 8.05
C SER A 164 7.54 -28.31 9.39
N LYS A 165 6.99 -29.52 9.44
CA LYS A 165 6.28 -30.04 10.62
C LYS A 165 7.17 -30.02 11.87
N ASP A 166 8.44 -30.38 11.71
CA ASP A 166 9.47 -30.37 12.77
C ASP A 166 10.08 -29.00 13.07
N GLY A 167 9.75 -27.98 12.27
CA GLY A 167 10.29 -26.62 12.40
C GLY A 167 11.72 -26.44 11.89
N ARG A 168 12.29 -27.48 11.21
CA ARG A 168 13.66 -27.42 10.69
C ARG A 168 13.79 -26.51 9.46
N TYR A 169 12.80 -26.51 8.59
CA TYR A 169 12.84 -25.74 7.35
C TYR A 169 11.78 -24.63 7.35
N LEU A 170 12.14 -23.48 6.81
CA LEU A 170 11.27 -22.35 6.55
C LEU A 170 11.23 -22.13 5.03
N ALA A 171 10.13 -22.48 4.39
CA ALA A 171 9.86 -22.08 3.01
C ALA A 171 9.25 -20.68 2.97
N TYR A 172 9.67 -19.83 2.03
CA TYR A 172 9.15 -18.47 1.89
C TYR A 172 9.15 -18.03 0.43
N GLY A 173 8.10 -17.29 0.04
CA GLY A 173 7.90 -16.76 -1.30
C GLY A 173 8.34 -15.31 -1.38
N ILE A 174 9.05 -14.95 -2.45
CA ILE A 174 9.49 -13.61 -2.77
C ILE A 174 8.78 -13.16 -4.06
N SER A 175 8.08 -12.04 -4.02
CA SER A 175 7.56 -11.32 -5.19
C SER A 175 8.42 -10.10 -5.47
N GLU A 176 8.71 -9.82 -6.73
CA GLU A 176 9.49 -8.67 -7.17
C GLU A 176 8.58 -7.66 -7.89
N GLY A 177 8.70 -6.38 -7.53
CA GLY A 177 7.98 -5.29 -8.19
C GLY A 177 6.46 -5.37 -8.14
N GLY A 178 5.87 -6.14 -7.20
CA GLY A 178 4.42 -6.35 -7.11
C GLY A 178 3.89 -7.37 -8.12
N SER A 179 4.76 -8.15 -8.77
CA SER A 179 4.39 -9.23 -9.69
C SER A 179 3.64 -10.35 -8.98
N ASP A 180 2.74 -11.01 -9.69
CA ASP A 180 2.08 -12.24 -9.23
C ASP A 180 3.04 -13.45 -9.26
N TRP A 181 4.11 -13.36 -10.03
CA TRP A 181 5.16 -14.39 -10.08
C TRP A 181 5.98 -14.40 -8.80
N ARG A 182 6.30 -15.59 -8.31
CA ARG A 182 7.00 -15.78 -7.04
C ARG A 182 8.19 -16.70 -7.19
N THR A 183 9.24 -16.40 -6.46
CA THR A 183 10.38 -17.31 -6.25
C THR A 183 10.30 -17.85 -4.84
N ILE A 184 10.08 -19.16 -4.72
CA ILE A 184 10.04 -19.85 -3.41
C ILE A 184 11.46 -20.31 -3.09
N LYS A 185 11.91 -20.00 -1.88
CA LYS A 185 13.20 -20.40 -1.31
C LYS A 185 12.97 -21.15 0.00
N VAL A 186 13.96 -21.91 0.42
CA VAL A 186 13.93 -22.66 1.68
C VAL A 186 15.15 -22.30 2.52
N LYS A 187 14.91 -21.99 3.79
CA LYS A 187 15.94 -21.74 4.79
C LYS A 187 16.01 -22.91 5.78
N ASP A 188 17.22 -23.42 6.05
CA ASP A 188 17.45 -24.38 7.14
C ASP A 188 17.58 -23.59 8.46
N MET A 189 16.67 -23.84 9.38
CA MET A 189 16.58 -23.11 10.66
C MET A 189 17.64 -23.55 11.69
N ALA A 190 18.36 -24.63 11.42
CA ALA A 190 19.47 -25.07 12.27
C ALA A 190 20.79 -24.34 11.90
N THR A 191 21.04 -24.14 10.59
CA THR A 191 22.23 -23.44 10.10
C THR A 191 22.00 -21.97 9.80
N THR A 192 20.74 -21.57 9.69
CA THR A 192 20.27 -20.23 9.22
C THR A 192 20.62 -19.91 7.76
N GLU A 193 21.06 -20.90 7.00
CA GLU A 193 21.41 -20.76 5.59
C GLU A 193 20.20 -20.97 4.68
N THR A 194 20.14 -20.24 3.59
CA THR A 194 19.16 -20.49 2.52
C THR A 194 19.70 -21.57 1.61
N LEU A 195 18.91 -22.62 1.36
CA LEU A 195 19.26 -23.69 0.45
C LEU A 195 19.33 -23.17 -0.99
N PRO A 196 20.12 -23.83 -1.85
CA PRO A 196 20.28 -23.40 -3.24
C PRO A 196 19.05 -23.66 -4.12
N ASP A 197 18.13 -24.48 -3.65
CA ASP A 197 16.91 -24.83 -4.40
C ASP A 197 15.94 -23.65 -4.50
N GLU A 198 15.43 -23.40 -5.71
CA GLU A 198 14.43 -22.37 -6.00
C GLU A 198 13.31 -22.95 -6.84
N VAL A 199 12.09 -22.59 -6.53
CA VAL A 199 10.90 -22.87 -7.33
C VAL A 199 10.28 -21.55 -7.77
N LYS A 200 10.06 -21.40 -9.08
CA LYS A 200 9.41 -20.21 -9.68
C LYS A 200 8.06 -20.61 -10.22
N TYR A 201 7.04 -19.85 -9.89
CA TYR A 201 5.70 -20.04 -10.39
C TYR A 201 4.84 -18.78 -10.26
#